data_31409da01c000df4114dbde0b3797ffd
#
_entry.id   31409da01c000df4114dbde0b3797ffd
#
_cell.length_a   1.000
_cell.length_b   1.000
_cell.length_c   1.000
_cell.angle_alpha   90.00
_cell.angle_beta   90.00
_cell.angle_gamma   90.00
#
_symmetry.space_group_name_H-M   'P 1'
#
loop_
_entity.id
_entity.type
_entity.pdbx_description
1 polymer ?
#
loop_
_entity_poly.entity_id
_entity_poly.type
_entity_poly.pdbx_seq_one_letter_code
_entity_poly.pdbx_strand_id
1 'polypeptide(L)'
;MKKYVLSLAVLIFATTFSATVVKASDQSDVRATVQSVFDQLKSHDYGSLYDLLPGSARSRMSRERFVSALQRAQDFYQLDRMEIGVTKVMGNLAVVDTVLYGRVVTPIQAEGKIVVQQYLLREDGKWRVATGDQSTVRKVLAANPGFSKAFKIKQPKVYVKQNNQWVEFNRR
;
A
#
# COMPACT_ATOMS: atom_id res chain seq x y z
N MET A 1 -46.84 -26.55 -57.18
CA MET A 1 -46.61 -25.27 -56.53
C MET A 1 -45.90 -25.53 -55.20
N LYS A 2 -44.56 -25.37 -55.13
CA LYS A 2 -43.78 -25.67 -53.91
C LYS A 2 -43.34 -24.34 -53.31
N LYS A 3 -43.79 -24.05 -52.09
CA LYS A 3 -43.42 -22.85 -51.33
C LYS A 3 -42.09 -23.10 -50.62
N TYR A 4 -41.05 -22.36 -50.95
CA TYR A 4 -39.79 -22.35 -50.21
C TYR A 4 -39.89 -21.32 -49.10
N VAL A 5 -39.84 -21.81 -47.84
CA VAL A 5 -39.70 -20.97 -46.67
C VAL A 5 -38.20 -20.78 -46.41
N LEU A 6 -37.73 -19.56 -46.55
CA LEU A 6 -36.35 -19.19 -46.31
C LEU A 6 -36.21 -18.87 -44.81
N SER A 7 -35.58 -19.77 -44.02
CA SER A 7 -35.26 -19.51 -42.62
C SER A 7 -33.97 -18.74 -42.54
N LEU A 8 -34.07 -17.46 -42.15
CA LEU A 8 -32.95 -16.58 -41.88
C LEU A 8 -32.46 -16.80 -40.44
N ALA A 9 -31.39 -17.59 -40.25
CA ALA A 9 -30.75 -17.76 -38.97
C ALA A 9 -29.87 -16.56 -38.65
N VAL A 10 -30.33 -15.67 -37.77
CA VAL A 10 -29.53 -14.56 -37.24
C VAL A 10 -28.63 -15.11 -36.15
N LEU A 11 -27.33 -15.23 -36.46
CA LEU A 11 -26.30 -15.64 -35.51
C LEU A 11 -25.89 -14.39 -34.67
N ILE A 12 -26.43 -14.26 -33.47
CA ILE A 12 -26.04 -13.22 -32.53
C ILE A 12 -24.72 -13.64 -31.87
N PHE A 13 -23.60 -13.05 -32.30
CA PHE A 13 -22.31 -13.17 -31.65
C PHE A 13 -22.35 -12.29 -30.39
N ALA A 14 -22.65 -12.88 -29.23
CA ALA A 14 -22.52 -12.25 -27.96
C ALA A 14 -21.02 -12.21 -27.60
N THR A 15 -20.34 -11.11 -27.93
CA THR A 15 -19.00 -10.83 -27.41
C THR A 15 -19.12 -10.50 -25.95
N THR A 16 -18.85 -11.49 -25.09
CA THR A 16 -18.70 -11.27 -23.64
C THR A 16 -17.45 -10.45 -23.39
N PHE A 17 -17.62 -9.14 -23.25
CA PHE A 17 -16.60 -8.26 -22.70
C PHE A 17 -16.42 -8.65 -21.22
N SER A 18 -15.43 -9.51 -20.93
CA SER A 18 -15.00 -9.77 -19.56
C SER A 18 -14.28 -8.52 -19.05
N ALA A 19 -15.05 -7.50 -18.66
CA ALA A 19 -14.51 -6.43 -17.83
C ALA A 19 -14.02 -7.11 -16.54
N THR A 20 -12.71 -7.09 -16.30
CA THR A 20 -12.12 -7.44 -15.01
C THR A 20 -12.63 -6.41 -14.00
N VAL A 21 -13.76 -6.73 -13.38
CA VAL A 21 -14.30 -5.97 -12.26
C VAL A 21 -13.25 -6.11 -11.15
N VAL A 22 -12.40 -5.11 -10.98
CA VAL A 22 -11.62 -4.95 -9.75
C VAL A 22 -12.67 -4.91 -8.65
N LYS A 23 -12.78 -6.01 -7.90
CA LYS A 23 -13.82 -6.13 -6.88
C LYS A 23 -13.68 -4.97 -5.92
N ALA A 24 -14.76 -4.26 -5.63
CA ALA A 24 -14.78 -3.23 -4.58
C ALA A 24 -14.22 -3.77 -3.25
N SER A 25 -14.32 -5.10 -3.02
CA SER A 25 -13.68 -5.82 -1.93
C SER A 25 -12.15 -5.65 -1.91
N ASP A 26 -11.46 -5.67 -3.06
CA ASP A 26 -9.99 -5.59 -3.08
C ASP A 26 -9.47 -4.24 -2.58
N GLN A 27 -10.13 -3.14 -2.94
CA GLN A 27 -9.76 -1.82 -2.41
C GLN A 27 -10.05 -1.70 -0.91
N SER A 28 -11.18 -2.25 -0.45
CA SER A 28 -11.53 -2.29 0.97
C SER A 28 -10.50 -3.09 1.76
N ASP A 29 -10.13 -4.28 1.29
CA ASP A 29 -9.16 -5.16 1.96
C ASP A 29 -7.76 -4.54 2.00
N VAL A 30 -7.35 -3.87 0.93
CA VAL A 30 -6.09 -3.11 0.88
C VAL A 30 -6.09 -1.99 1.91
N ARG A 31 -7.18 -1.19 1.99
CA ARG A 31 -7.30 -0.11 2.98
C ARG A 31 -7.31 -0.64 4.40
N ALA A 32 -8.03 -1.73 4.67
CA ALA A 32 -8.05 -2.39 5.97
C ALA A 32 -6.66 -2.89 6.38
N THR A 33 -5.89 -3.45 5.44
CA THR A 33 -4.50 -3.89 5.70
C THR A 33 -3.61 -2.69 6.04
N VAL A 34 -3.72 -1.57 5.32
CA VAL A 34 -2.94 -0.35 5.61
C VAL A 34 -3.34 0.24 6.97
N GLN A 35 -4.64 0.23 7.31
CA GLN A 35 -5.10 0.66 8.63
C GLN A 35 -4.53 -0.23 9.73
N SER A 36 -4.56 -1.56 9.55
CA SER A 36 -3.99 -2.52 10.51
C SER A 36 -2.49 -2.28 10.74
N VAL A 37 -1.72 -1.98 9.68
CA VAL A 37 -0.29 -1.60 9.83
C VAL A 37 -0.13 -0.37 10.73
N PHE A 38 -0.95 0.65 10.52
CA PHE A 38 -0.89 1.86 11.34
C PHE A 38 -1.26 1.58 12.79
N ASP A 39 -2.33 0.83 13.02
CA ASP A 39 -2.80 0.49 14.36
C ASP A 39 -1.76 -0.32 15.14
N GLN A 40 -1.11 -1.29 14.49
CA GLN A 40 -0.04 -2.09 15.09
C GLN A 40 1.22 -1.27 15.38
N LEU A 41 1.60 -0.34 14.48
CA LEU A 41 2.69 0.61 14.73
C LEU A 41 2.37 1.51 15.92
N LYS A 42 1.16 2.03 16.00
CA LYS A 42 0.70 2.94 17.06
C LYS A 42 0.60 2.24 18.43
N SER A 43 0.16 0.99 18.43
CA SER A 43 0.06 0.16 19.66
C SER A 43 1.37 -0.54 20.04
N HIS A 44 2.44 -0.38 19.23
CA HIS A 44 3.72 -1.08 19.39
C HIS A 44 3.61 -2.61 19.29
N ASP A 45 2.58 -3.13 18.62
CA ASP A 45 2.45 -4.56 18.32
C ASP A 45 3.28 -4.93 17.08
N TYR A 46 4.59 -4.87 17.23
CA TYR A 46 5.53 -5.15 16.16
C TYR A 46 5.58 -6.63 15.77
N GLY A 47 5.12 -7.51 16.67
CA GLY A 47 4.99 -8.95 16.39
C GLY A 47 3.96 -9.21 15.31
N SER A 48 2.76 -8.68 15.49
CA SER A 48 1.68 -8.78 14.49
C SER A 48 2.00 -8.02 13.21
N LEU A 49 2.71 -6.88 13.32
CA LEU A 49 3.17 -6.12 12.15
C LEU A 49 4.12 -6.95 11.26
N TYR A 50 5.00 -7.77 11.86
CA TYR A 50 5.88 -8.67 11.11
C TYR A 50 5.09 -9.64 10.22
N ASP A 51 3.92 -10.09 10.68
CA ASP A 51 3.07 -11.02 9.92
C ASP A 51 2.42 -10.38 8.70
N LEU A 52 2.35 -9.06 8.65
CA LEU A 52 1.85 -8.32 7.49
C LEU A 52 2.93 -8.09 6.40
N LEU A 53 4.19 -8.46 6.66
CA LEU A 53 5.26 -8.32 5.68
C LEU A 53 5.18 -9.41 4.61
N PRO A 54 5.63 -9.14 3.36
CA PRO A 54 5.79 -10.15 2.33
C PRO A 54 6.75 -11.27 2.75
N GLY A 55 6.52 -12.48 2.25
CA GLY A 55 7.40 -13.62 2.50
C GLY A 55 8.86 -13.35 2.16
N SER A 56 9.12 -12.62 1.08
CA SER A 56 10.46 -12.19 0.68
C SER A 56 11.14 -11.24 1.66
N ALA A 57 10.41 -10.44 2.41
CA ALA A 57 10.94 -9.58 3.47
C ALA A 57 11.23 -10.42 4.72
N ARG A 58 10.28 -11.29 5.11
CA ARG A 58 10.41 -12.19 6.27
C ARG A 58 11.57 -13.20 6.13
N SER A 59 11.88 -13.65 4.91
CA SER A 59 13.03 -14.54 4.68
C SER A 59 14.40 -13.86 4.85
N ARG A 60 14.46 -12.52 4.78
CA ARG A 60 15.70 -11.74 4.94
C ARG A 60 15.91 -11.20 6.36
N MET A 61 14.86 -11.12 7.15
CA MET A 61 14.92 -10.57 8.50
C MET A 61 14.05 -11.41 9.44
N SER A 62 14.61 -11.92 10.53
CA SER A 62 13.83 -12.64 11.52
C SER A 62 12.88 -11.70 12.28
N ARG A 63 11.82 -12.26 12.88
CA ARG A 63 10.86 -11.53 13.70
C ARG A 63 11.54 -10.75 14.83
N GLU A 64 12.47 -11.39 15.54
CA GLU A 64 13.17 -10.80 16.68
C GLU A 64 13.97 -9.57 16.27
N ARG A 65 14.68 -9.66 15.14
CA ARG A 65 15.47 -8.54 14.59
C ARG A 65 14.56 -7.39 14.16
N PHE A 66 13.43 -7.70 13.52
CA PHE A 66 12.44 -6.71 13.10
C PHE A 66 11.84 -5.99 14.31
N VAL A 67 11.34 -6.74 15.30
CA VAL A 67 10.74 -6.21 16.53
C VAL A 67 11.75 -5.33 17.27
N SER A 68 12.98 -5.83 17.49
CA SER A 68 14.02 -5.07 18.17
C SER A 68 14.43 -3.78 17.44
N ALA A 69 14.38 -3.79 16.10
CA ALA A 69 14.68 -2.57 15.32
C ALA A 69 13.60 -1.50 15.52
N LEU A 70 12.32 -1.88 15.54
CA LEU A 70 11.21 -0.94 15.75
C LEU A 70 11.13 -0.47 17.21
N GLN A 71 11.39 -1.34 18.18
CA GLN A 71 11.46 -0.97 19.60
C GLN A 71 12.51 0.12 19.88
N ARG A 72 13.67 0.04 19.23
CA ARG A 72 14.70 1.11 19.35
C ARG A 72 14.27 2.43 18.71
N ALA A 73 13.34 2.40 17.77
CA ALA A 73 12.87 3.61 17.11
C ALA A 73 11.65 4.24 17.80
N GLN A 74 10.93 3.50 18.64
CA GLN A 74 9.66 3.97 19.25
C GLN A 74 9.84 5.20 20.15
N ASP A 75 11.02 5.37 20.77
CA ASP A 75 11.31 6.49 21.68
C ASP A 75 11.57 7.81 20.93
N PHE A 76 11.73 7.76 19.60
CA PHE A 76 12.01 8.93 18.78
C PHE A 76 10.76 9.59 18.21
N TYR A 77 9.66 8.86 18.11
CA TYR A 77 8.42 9.37 17.54
C TYR A 77 7.17 8.75 18.20
N GLN A 78 6.07 9.49 18.13
CA GLN A 78 4.75 9.01 18.52
C GLN A 78 3.79 9.23 17.35
N LEU A 79 3.08 8.18 16.94
CA LEU A 79 2.07 8.25 15.89
C LEU A 79 0.74 8.71 16.47
N ASP A 80 0.13 9.72 15.86
CA ASP A 80 -1.16 10.25 16.30
C ASP A 80 -2.32 9.73 15.44
N ARG A 81 -2.27 9.98 14.11
CA ARG A 81 -3.31 9.59 13.16
C ARG A 81 -2.76 9.34 11.77
N MET A 82 -3.54 8.62 10.96
CA MET A 82 -3.28 8.41 9.54
C MET A 82 -4.50 8.83 8.71
N GLU A 83 -4.22 9.42 7.56
CA GLU A 83 -5.20 9.63 6.50
C GLU A 83 -4.90 8.68 5.35
N ILE A 84 -5.91 7.93 4.93
CA ILE A 84 -5.84 7.02 3.78
C ILE A 84 -6.46 7.73 2.57
N GLY A 85 -5.63 8.05 1.59
CA GLY A 85 -6.03 8.72 0.36
C GLY A 85 -6.45 7.75 -0.74
N VAL A 86 -5.96 8.03 -1.96
CA VAL A 86 -6.30 7.24 -3.15
C VAL A 86 -5.73 5.83 -3.05
N THR A 87 -6.58 4.84 -3.27
CA THR A 87 -6.22 3.42 -3.33
C THR A 87 -6.37 2.92 -4.76
N LYS A 88 -5.33 2.30 -5.29
CA LYS A 88 -5.32 1.72 -6.64
C LYS A 88 -4.86 0.28 -6.56
N VAL A 89 -5.59 -0.61 -7.24
CA VAL A 89 -5.32 -2.05 -7.28
C VAL A 89 -5.22 -2.48 -8.73
N MET A 90 -4.21 -3.29 -9.04
CA MET A 90 -4.04 -3.94 -10.34
C MET A 90 -3.50 -5.36 -10.14
N GLY A 91 -4.36 -6.36 -10.33
CA GLY A 91 -4.04 -7.76 -10.07
C GLY A 91 -3.62 -7.99 -8.61
N ASN A 92 -2.41 -8.50 -8.41
CA ASN A 92 -1.85 -8.79 -7.09
C ASN A 92 -1.04 -7.62 -6.49
N LEU A 93 -1.14 -6.43 -7.07
CA LEU A 93 -0.44 -5.23 -6.62
C LEU A 93 -1.41 -4.14 -6.23
N ALA A 94 -1.06 -3.40 -5.19
CA ALA A 94 -1.79 -2.21 -4.80
C ALA A 94 -0.84 -1.09 -4.36
N VAL A 95 -1.30 0.15 -4.52
CA VAL A 95 -0.67 1.34 -3.97
C VAL A 95 -1.72 2.21 -3.29
N VAL A 96 -1.38 2.73 -2.12
CA VAL A 96 -2.24 3.59 -1.31
C VAL A 96 -1.48 4.85 -0.94
N ASP A 97 -2.02 6.01 -1.29
CA ASP A 97 -1.50 7.29 -0.80
C ASP A 97 -1.89 7.44 0.67
N THR A 98 -0.93 7.73 1.54
CA THR A 98 -1.17 7.93 2.98
C THR A 98 -0.48 9.18 3.49
N VAL A 99 -1.06 9.79 4.52
CA VAL A 99 -0.42 10.83 5.33
C VAL A 99 -0.43 10.35 6.77
N LEU A 100 0.77 10.15 7.32
CA LEU A 100 0.98 9.78 8.72
C LEU A 100 1.29 11.05 9.49
N TYR A 101 0.55 11.31 10.57
CA TYR A 101 0.80 12.41 11.49
C TYR A 101 1.33 11.89 12.81
N GLY A 102 2.24 12.61 13.40
CA GLY A 102 2.82 12.24 14.67
C GLY A 102 3.70 13.34 15.23
N ARG A 103 4.41 13.00 16.28
CA ARG A 103 5.35 13.89 16.96
C ARG A 103 6.72 13.26 17.00
N VAL A 104 7.75 14.05 16.67
CA VAL A 104 9.13 13.72 17.02
C VAL A 104 9.29 14.07 18.51
N VAL A 105 9.77 13.11 19.29
CA VAL A 105 9.90 13.28 20.76
C VAL A 105 11.34 13.61 21.14
N THR A 106 12.31 13.05 20.41
CA THR A 106 13.74 13.20 20.66
C THR A 106 14.47 13.36 19.33
N PRO A 107 15.47 14.24 19.19
CA PRO A 107 16.01 15.20 20.16
C PRO A 107 15.23 16.53 20.21
N ILE A 108 14.32 16.77 19.27
CA ILE A 108 13.56 18.02 19.16
C ILE A 108 12.07 17.66 19.18
N GLN A 109 11.32 18.23 20.12
CA GLN A 109 9.87 18.07 20.14
C GLN A 109 9.23 18.88 19.02
N ALA A 110 8.65 18.19 18.03
CA ALA A 110 7.99 18.83 16.89
C ALA A 110 6.84 17.97 16.37
N GLU A 111 5.75 18.61 15.96
CA GLU A 111 4.74 17.94 15.15
C GLU A 111 5.32 17.64 13.77
N GLY A 112 5.08 16.43 13.28
CA GLY A 112 5.54 15.96 11.99
C GLY A 112 4.44 15.28 11.18
N LYS A 113 4.61 15.26 9.87
CA LYS A 113 3.83 14.39 8.98
C LYS A 113 4.69 13.80 7.88
N ILE A 114 4.34 12.59 7.49
CA ILE A 114 4.97 11.87 6.39
C ILE A 114 3.91 11.60 5.33
N VAL A 115 4.14 12.10 4.11
CA VAL A 115 3.36 11.78 2.92
C VAL A 115 4.06 10.65 2.20
N VAL A 116 3.44 9.48 2.12
CA VAL A 116 4.08 8.28 1.59
C VAL A 116 3.09 7.38 0.88
N GLN A 117 3.56 6.67 -0.16
CA GLN A 117 2.81 5.60 -0.81
C GLN A 117 3.08 4.28 -0.11
N GLN A 118 2.03 3.58 0.29
CA GLN A 118 2.10 2.21 0.76
C GLN A 118 1.96 1.26 -0.44
N TYR A 119 2.90 0.34 -0.59
CA TYR A 119 2.89 -0.69 -1.62
C TYR A 119 2.50 -2.03 -1.00
N LEU A 120 1.54 -2.70 -1.63
CA LEU A 120 1.07 -3.99 -1.16
C LEU A 120 1.17 -5.04 -2.25
N LEU A 121 1.42 -6.28 -1.81
CA LEU A 121 1.40 -7.48 -2.62
C LEU A 121 0.32 -8.42 -2.11
N ARG A 122 -0.36 -9.13 -3.00
CA ARG A 122 -1.22 -10.24 -2.61
C ARG A 122 -0.40 -11.53 -2.66
N GLU A 123 -0.22 -12.17 -1.51
CA GLU A 123 0.40 -13.47 -1.34
C GLU A 123 -0.58 -14.40 -0.61
N ASP A 124 -0.81 -15.61 -1.14
CA ASP A 124 -1.73 -16.61 -0.55
C ASP A 124 -3.12 -16.03 -0.21
N GLY A 125 -3.65 -15.20 -1.11
CA GLY A 125 -4.95 -14.55 -0.96
C GLY A 125 -4.99 -13.39 0.02
N LYS A 126 -3.88 -13.02 0.68
CA LYS A 126 -3.79 -11.95 1.67
C LYS A 126 -2.93 -10.79 1.19
N TRP A 127 -3.34 -9.57 1.49
CA TRP A 127 -2.53 -8.39 1.22
C TRP A 127 -1.39 -8.27 2.24
N ARG A 128 -0.17 -8.01 1.74
CA ARG A 128 1.07 -7.84 2.51
C ARG A 128 1.67 -6.48 2.20
N VAL A 129 2.17 -5.80 3.21
CA VAL A 129 2.73 -4.44 3.06
C VAL A 129 4.24 -4.53 2.83
N ALA A 130 4.68 -4.08 1.65
CA ALA A 130 6.08 -4.04 1.25
C ALA A 130 6.77 -2.72 1.60
N THR A 131 6.03 -1.69 1.99
CA THR A 131 6.57 -0.37 2.36
C THR A 131 7.53 -0.50 3.53
N GLY A 132 8.65 0.21 3.47
CA GLY A 132 9.75 0.05 4.45
C GLY A 132 10.84 -0.91 3.97
N ASP A 133 10.52 -1.87 3.11
CA ASP A 133 11.50 -2.68 2.40
C ASP A 133 11.65 -2.20 0.94
N GLN A 134 12.47 -1.18 0.74
CA GLN A 134 12.70 -0.60 -0.59
C GLN A 134 13.26 -1.61 -1.60
N SER A 135 13.95 -2.65 -1.15
CA SER A 135 14.45 -3.71 -2.01
C SER A 135 13.30 -4.52 -2.62
N THR A 136 12.33 -4.94 -1.79
CA THR A 136 11.12 -5.60 -2.25
C THR A 136 10.30 -4.70 -3.17
N VAL A 137 10.06 -3.45 -2.79
CA VAL A 137 9.30 -2.49 -3.62
C VAL A 137 9.94 -2.34 -5.00
N ARG A 138 11.26 -2.10 -5.07
CA ARG A 138 11.96 -1.97 -6.36
C ARG A 138 11.86 -3.22 -7.23
N LYS A 139 12.04 -4.40 -6.67
CA LYS A 139 11.91 -5.67 -7.41
C LYS A 139 10.52 -5.86 -7.98
N VAL A 140 9.49 -5.59 -7.15
CA VAL A 140 8.09 -5.69 -7.55
C VAL A 140 7.77 -4.72 -8.69
N LEU A 141 8.17 -3.47 -8.58
CA LEU A 141 7.94 -2.46 -9.62
C LEU A 141 8.67 -2.80 -10.92
N ALA A 142 9.91 -3.29 -10.84
CA ALA A 142 10.68 -3.73 -12.01
C ALA A 142 10.03 -4.94 -12.71
N ALA A 143 9.47 -5.88 -11.96
CA ALA A 143 8.76 -7.04 -12.49
C ALA A 143 7.37 -6.69 -13.06
N ASN A 144 6.83 -5.50 -12.78
CA ASN A 144 5.49 -5.08 -13.17
C ASN A 144 5.49 -3.69 -13.83
N PRO A 145 6.10 -3.54 -15.01
CA PRO A 145 6.23 -2.24 -15.68
C PRO A 145 4.88 -1.63 -16.05
N GLY A 146 3.85 -2.45 -16.29
CA GLY A 146 2.49 -1.98 -16.53
C GLY A 146 1.90 -1.25 -15.33
N PHE A 147 2.16 -1.72 -14.11
CA PHE A 147 1.76 -1.04 -12.88
C PHE A 147 2.46 0.33 -12.74
N SER A 148 3.77 0.37 -12.96
CA SER A 148 4.56 1.59 -12.89
C SER A 148 4.15 2.65 -13.92
N LYS A 149 3.69 2.22 -15.11
CA LYS A 149 3.13 3.11 -16.14
C LYS A 149 1.75 3.63 -15.76
N ALA A 150 0.90 2.76 -15.19
CA ALA A 150 -0.48 3.12 -14.83
C ALA A 150 -0.55 4.04 -13.61
N PHE A 151 0.43 3.95 -12.69
CA PHE A 151 0.41 4.67 -11.42
C PHE A 151 1.68 5.47 -11.20
N LYS A 152 1.51 6.77 -11.02
CA LYS A 152 2.64 7.66 -10.71
C LYS A 152 3.24 7.31 -9.35
N ILE A 153 4.52 6.92 -9.36
CA ILE A 153 5.29 6.65 -8.16
C ILE A 153 5.77 7.97 -7.56
N LYS A 154 5.51 8.17 -6.27
CA LYS A 154 5.86 9.38 -5.54
C LYS A 154 6.96 9.06 -4.52
N GLN A 155 7.92 9.96 -4.39
CA GLN A 155 8.90 9.88 -3.32
C GLN A 155 8.26 10.28 -1.98
N PRO A 156 8.63 9.60 -0.88
CA PRO A 156 8.19 10.01 0.45
C PRO A 156 8.64 11.44 0.77
N LYS A 157 7.77 12.21 1.41
CA LYS A 157 8.05 13.56 1.87
C LYS A 157 7.79 13.67 3.35
N VAL A 158 8.73 14.27 4.06
CA VAL A 158 8.63 14.53 5.51
C VAL A 158 8.43 16.01 5.72
N TYR A 159 7.51 16.37 6.59
CA TYR A 159 7.25 17.75 6.98
C TYR A 159 7.32 17.88 8.50
N VAL A 160 7.83 19.01 8.96
CA VAL A 160 7.78 19.44 10.36
C VAL A 160 6.98 20.72 10.46
N LYS A 161 6.26 20.89 11.57
CA LYS A 161 5.48 22.09 11.83
C LYS A 161 6.37 23.13 12.50
N GLN A 162 6.52 24.27 11.83
CA GLN A 162 7.28 25.43 12.34
C GLN A 162 6.38 26.66 12.23
N ASN A 163 6.26 27.44 13.30
CA ASN A 163 5.40 28.65 13.33
C ASN A 163 3.98 28.40 12.77
N ASN A 164 3.40 27.28 13.14
CA ASN A 164 2.08 26.81 12.69
C ASN A 164 1.96 26.49 11.18
N GLN A 165 3.08 26.39 10.45
CA GLN A 165 3.14 26.03 9.03
C GLN A 165 3.90 24.72 8.83
N TRP A 166 3.48 23.94 7.81
CA TRP A 166 4.17 22.71 7.42
C TRP A 166 5.34 23.03 6.49
N VAL A 167 6.57 22.77 6.96
CA VAL A 167 7.80 22.97 6.21
C VAL A 167 8.36 21.61 5.81
N GLU A 168 8.66 21.42 4.51
CA GLU A 168 9.26 20.16 4.03
C GLU A 168 10.67 20.00 4.60
N PHE A 169 10.92 18.86 5.24
CA PHE A 169 12.21 18.52 5.81
C PHE A 169 13.06 17.80 4.77
N ASN A 170 14.01 18.55 4.17
CA ASN A 170 14.99 17.98 3.25
C ASN A 170 16.28 17.63 4.01
N ARG A 171 16.63 16.34 4.08
CA ARG A 171 17.99 15.95 4.48
C ARG A 171 18.95 16.43 3.40
N ARG A 172 19.76 17.40 3.74
CA ARG A 172 20.95 17.75 2.95
C ARG A 172 22.04 16.73 3.18
#